data_d220f5a298680828d0ea112295453fac
#
_entry.id   d220f5a298680828d0ea112295453fac
#
_cell.length_a   1.000
_cell.length_b   1.000
_cell.length_c   1.000
_cell.angle_alpha   90.00
_cell.angle_beta   90.00
_cell.angle_gamma   90.00
#
_symmetry.space_group_name_H-M   'P 1'
#
loop_
_entity.id
_entity.type
_entity.pdbx_description
1 polymer ?
#
loop_
_entity_poly.entity_id
_entity_poly.type
_entity_poly.pdbx_seq_one_letter_code
_entity_poly.pdbx_strand_id
1 'polypeptide(L)'
;MQPPTIGSILLASTDPGRLRAWYERAFGVAADIDGFIRLGGVGLLVDGRDDVAARSVEPARVIINLHVDDARATARHLDSLGVTWVAKVEYREPAGAWFATAVDPDGNYVQIIELTSEYWAARRRRAREAGASEAGAPEAGLLEAGSVATRLPAQDLVRARRFYAEKLGLRPVETRPGGLRYECGDGSGFALFESTGRPSGEHTQVGWKVDDIEAVVAELRGRGVVFEDVDVAGLRTVDGIAEVAGNYPSAGGAGERAAWFRDSEGNLLGVGQAVPPERRS
;
A
#
# COMPACT_ATOMS: atom_id res chain seq x y z
N MET A 1 23.84 0.57 -7.24
CA MET A 1 22.67 0.16 -8.07
C MET A 1 21.60 -0.25 -7.10
N GLN A 2 20.40 0.33 -7.16
CA GLN A 2 19.30 -0.15 -6.33
C GLN A 2 18.88 -1.55 -6.80
N PRO A 3 18.53 -2.48 -5.89
CA PRO A 3 18.06 -3.80 -6.27
C PRO A 3 16.73 -3.67 -7.06
N PRO A 4 16.50 -4.55 -8.06
CA PRO A 4 15.23 -4.55 -8.78
C PRO A 4 14.09 -4.97 -7.84
N THR A 5 12.88 -4.46 -8.10
CA THR A 5 11.65 -4.82 -7.39
C THR A 5 10.72 -5.60 -8.32
N ILE A 6 9.93 -6.52 -7.75
CA ILE A 6 8.86 -7.18 -8.50
C ILE A 6 7.69 -6.21 -8.59
N GLY A 7 7.46 -5.62 -9.76
CA GLY A 7 6.34 -4.71 -10.00
C GLY A 7 5.04 -5.42 -10.37
N SER A 8 5.15 -6.56 -11.06
CA SER A 8 3.98 -7.34 -11.50
C SER A 8 4.31 -8.81 -11.72
N ILE A 9 3.26 -9.62 -11.70
CA ILE A 9 3.24 -11.03 -12.12
C ILE A 9 2.27 -11.11 -13.28
N LEU A 10 2.69 -11.74 -14.38
CA LEU A 10 1.82 -12.02 -15.53
C LEU A 10 1.40 -13.50 -15.47
N LEU A 11 0.09 -13.76 -15.45
CA LEU A 11 -0.49 -15.07 -15.65
C LEU A 11 -1.02 -15.19 -17.07
N ALA A 12 -0.44 -16.10 -17.83
CA ALA A 12 -0.93 -16.47 -19.15
C ALA A 12 -2.12 -17.43 -19.04
N SER A 13 -3.18 -17.20 -19.82
CA SER A 13 -4.38 -18.02 -19.81
C SER A 13 -4.97 -18.16 -21.20
N THR A 14 -5.55 -19.33 -21.51
CA THR A 14 -6.38 -19.50 -22.71
C THR A 14 -7.78 -18.89 -22.54
N ASP A 15 -8.19 -18.55 -21.31
CA ASP A 15 -9.43 -17.86 -20.97
C ASP A 15 -9.17 -16.78 -19.89
N PRO A 16 -8.57 -15.65 -20.31
CA PRO A 16 -8.14 -14.61 -19.36
C PRO A 16 -9.33 -13.95 -18.63
N GLY A 17 -10.51 -13.92 -19.26
CA GLY A 17 -11.72 -13.36 -18.65
C GLY A 17 -12.17 -14.17 -17.42
N ARG A 18 -12.20 -15.52 -17.56
CA ARG A 18 -12.54 -16.44 -16.48
C ARG A 18 -11.53 -16.35 -15.34
N LEU A 19 -10.23 -16.38 -15.65
CA LEU A 19 -9.18 -16.36 -14.66
C LEU A 19 -9.17 -15.04 -13.88
N ARG A 20 -9.26 -13.89 -14.59
CA ARG A 20 -9.36 -12.56 -13.97
C ARG A 20 -10.55 -12.47 -13.02
N ALA A 21 -11.74 -12.82 -13.51
CA ALA A 21 -12.96 -12.77 -12.71
C ALA A 21 -12.90 -13.66 -11.46
N TRP A 22 -12.13 -14.75 -11.50
CA TRP A 22 -11.90 -15.59 -10.33
C TRP A 22 -11.05 -14.84 -9.28
N TYR A 23 -9.91 -14.24 -9.67
CA TYR A 23 -9.05 -13.50 -8.75
C TYR A 23 -9.77 -12.29 -8.14
N GLU A 24 -10.55 -11.56 -8.94
CA GLU A 24 -11.35 -10.43 -8.45
C GLU A 24 -12.36 -10.86 -7.38
N ARG A 25 -13.08 -11.96 -7.59
CA ARG A 25 -14.03 -12.49 -6.60
C ARG A 25 -13.34 -13.10 -5.40
N ALA A 26 -12.24 -13.83 -5.63
CA ALA A 26 -11.52 -14.53 -4.58
C ALA A 26 -10.92 -13.56 -3.53
N PHE A 27 -10.47 -12.40 -3.96
CA PHE A 27 -9.75 -11.44 -3.10
C PHE A 27 -10.44 -10.08 -2.98
N GLY A 28 -11.60 -9.89 -3.62
CA GLY A 28 -12.39 -8.67 -3.49
C GLY A 28 -11.74 -7.41 -4.10
N VAL A 29 -10.82 -7.60 -5.06
CA VAL A 29 -10.07 -6.51 -5.70
C VAL A 29 -10.35 -6.51 -7.19
N ALA A 30 -10.98 -5.44 -7.70
CA ALA A 30 -11.19 -5.26 -9.13
C ALA A 30 -9.88 -4.89 -9.85
N ALA A 31 -9.77 -5.28 -11.12
CA ALA A 31 -8.66 -4.82 -11.95
C ALA A 31 -8.74 -3.30 -12.17
N ASP A 32 -7.58 -2.66 -12.20
CA ASP A 32 -7.44 -1.23 -12.51
C ASP A 32 -7.63 -0.97 -14.02
N ILE A 33 -7.51 0.31 -14.44
CA ILE A 33 -7.69 0.72 -15.84
C ILE A 33 -6.69 0.06 -16.79
N ASP A 34 -5.52 -0.31 -16.30
CA ASP A 34 -4.46 -1.00 -17.05
C ASP A 34 -4.63 -2.54 -17.01
N GLY A 35 -5.66 -3.03 -16.33
CA GLY A 35 -5.99 -4.45 -16.21
C GLY A 35 -5.26 -5.20 -15.09
N PHE A 36 -4.55 -4.50 -14.20
CA PHE A 36 -3.86 -5.13 -13.07
C PHE A 36 -4.79 -5.28 -11.85
N ILE A 37 -4.83 -6.46 -11.27
CA ILE A 37 -5.36 -6.71 -9.94
C ILE A 37 -4.26 -6.38 -8.93
N ARG A 38 -4.41 -5.30 -8.16
CA ARG A 38 -3.40 -4.85 -7.20
C ARG A 38 -3.48 -5.63 -5.90
N LEU A 39 -2.51 -6.50 -5.69
CA LEU A 39 -2.37 -7.33 -4.48
C LEU A 39 -1.17 -6.80 -3.67
N GLY A 40 -1.43 -5.86 -2.76
CA GLY A 40 -0.39 -5.09 -2.10
C GLY A 40 0.43 -4.26 -3.10
N GLY A 41 1.76 -4.30 -2.99
CA GLY A 41 2.68 -3.59 -3.90
C GLY A 41 2.92 -4.29 -5.25
N VAL A 42 2.25 -5.41 -5.55
CA VAL A 42 2.47 -6.21 -6.77
C VAL A 42 1.20 -6.23 -7.62
N GLY A 43 1.32 -5.92 -8.92
CA GLY A 43 0.23 -6.05 -9.87
C GLY A 43 0.14 -7.48 -10.42
N LEU A 44 -1.03 -8.09 -10.40
CA LEU A 44 -1.31 -9.34 -11.10
C LEU A 44 -2.02 -9.02 -12.42
N LEU A 45 -1.39 -9.31 -13.55
CA LEU A 45 -1.96 -9.18 -14.88
C LEU A 45 -2.34 -10.56 -15.42
N VAL A 46 -3.57 -10.70 -15.92
CA VAL A 46 -4.01 -11.91 -16.62
C VAL A 46 -4.05 -11.61 -18.11
N ASP A 47 -3.20 -12.31 -18.87
CA ASP A 47 -3.02 -12.10 -20.31
C ASP A 47 -3.50 -13.31 -21.12
N GLY A 48 -4.18 -13.04 -22.25
CA GLY A 48 -4.64 -14.06 -23.17
C GLY A 48 -3.51 -14.60 -24.04
N ARG A 49 -3.26 -15.93 -23.99
CA ARG A 49 -2.21 -16.57 -24.78
C ARG A 49 -2.67 -17.92 -25.32
N ASP A 50 -2.23 -18.22 -26.52
CA ASP A 50 -2.50 -19.48 -27.22
C ASP A 50 -1.32 -20.48 -27.17
N ASP A 51 -0.16 -20.02 -26.67
CA ASP A 51 1.05 -20.83 -26.51
C ASP A 51 1.17 -21.50 -25.11
N VAL A 52 0.10 -21.48 -24.33
CA VAL A 52 0.01 -22.11 -23.02
C VAL A 52 -1.05 -23.20 -22.99
N ALA A 53 -0.89 -24.20 -22.13
CA ALA A 53 -1.92 -25.21 -21.88
C ALA A 53 -3.10 -24.60 -21.11
N ALA A 54 -4.33 -25.10 -21.37
CA ALA A 54 -5.53 -24.65 -20.66
C ALA A 54 -5.49 -24.94 -19.14
N ARG A 55 -4.59 -25.83 -18.69
CA ARG A 55 -4.31 -26.07 -17.28
C ARG A 55 -2.81 -26.23 -17.08
N SER A 56 -2.33 -25.68 -15.97
CA SER A 56 -0.93 -25.84 -15.56
C SER A 56 -0.60 -27.33 -15.39
N VAL A 57 0.46 -27.77 -16.08
CA VAL A 57 0.97 -29.14 -15.98
C VAL A 57 1.93 -29.34 -14.79
N GLU A 58 2.46 -28.25 -14.26
CA GLU A 58 3.37 -28.23 -13.11
C GLU A 58 2.95 -27.11 -12.12
N PRO A 59 1.77 -27.23 -11.49
CA PRO A 59 1.17 -26.13 -10.71
C PRO A 59 2.02 -25.72 -9.49
N ALA A 60 2.87 -26.60 -8.99
CA ALA A 60 3.74 -26.30 -7.86
C ALA A 60 5.08 -25.64 -8.25
N ARG A 61 5.37 -25.47 -9.55
CA ARG A 61 6.63 -24.85 -10.00
C ARG A 61 6.71 -23.39 -9.57
N VAL A 62 5.58 -22.66 -9.64
CA VAL A 62 5.44 -21.31 -9.11
C VAL A 62 4.15 -21.26 -8.31
N ILE A 63 4.24 -20.88 -7.05
CA ILE A 63 3.09 -20.71 -6.15
C ILE A 63 2.96 -19.22 -5.84
N ILE A 64 1.78 -18.66 -6.07
CA ILE A 64 1.48 -17.27 -5.69
C ILE A 64 1.12 -17.27 -4.21
N ASN A 65 1.98 -16.68 -3.39
CA ASN A 65 1.77 -16.55 -1.95
C ASN A 65 1.11 -15.19 -1.66
N LEU A 66 -0.09 -15.21 -1.10
CA LEU A 66 -0.86 -14.05 -0.71
C LEU A 66 -0.93 -13.98 0.81
N HIS A 67 -0.41 -12.91 1.38
CA HIS A 67 -0.52 -12.65 2.80
C HIS A 67 -1.89 -12.05 3.11
N VAL A 68 -2.59 -12.62 4.08
CA VAL A 68 -3.91 -12.21 4.51
C VAL A 68 -3.95 -11.98 6.03
N ASP A 69 -4.87 -11.16 6.49
CA ASP A 69 -5.02 -10.86 7.92
C ASP A 69 -5.70 -11.99 8.71
N ASP A 70 -6.57 -12.78 8.06
CA ASP A 70 -7.26 -13.95 8.64
C ASP A 70 -7.39 -15.06 7.57
N ALA A 71 -6.50 -16.05 7.65
CA ALA A 71 -6.49 -17.16 6.70
C ALA A 71 -7.75 -18.02 6.79
N ARG A 72 -8.35 -18.14 7.97
CA ARG A 72 -9.58 -18.94 8.18
C ARG A 72 -10.80 -18.23 7.60
N ALA A 73 -10.92 -16.91 7.77
CA ALA A 73 -11.98 -16.13 7.14
C ALA A 73 -11.84 -16.16 5.61
N THR A 74 -10.64 -15.95 5.10
CA THR A 74 -10.34 -16.05 3.67
C THR A 74 -10.66 -17.44 3.11
N ALA A 75 -10.28 -18.51 3.83
CA ALA A 75 -10.59 -19.89 3.41
C ALA A 75 -12.11 -20.14 3.36
N ARG A 76 -12.89 -19.67 4.35
CA ARG A 76 -14.36 -19.78 4.30
C ARG A 76 -14.97 -19.05 3.12
N HIS A 77 -14.44 -17.86 2.79
CA HIS A 77 -14.87 -17.12 1.60
C HIS A 77 -14.56 -17.91 0.31
N LEU A 78 -13.35 -18.43 0.18
CA LEU A 78 -12.96 -19.26 -0.97
C LEU A 78 -13.79 -20.54 -1.06
N ASP A 79 -14.13 -21.19 0.07
CA ASP A 79 -15.05 -22.34 0.11
C ASP A 79 -16.42 -21.96 -0.48
N SER A 80 -16.94 -20.75 -0.18
CA SER A 80 -18.22 -20.28 -0.73
C SER A 80 -18.19 -20.07 -2.26
N LEU A 81 -17.00 -19.91 -2.83
CA LEU A 81 -16.78 -19.81 -4.27
C LEU A 81 -16.53 -21.20 -4.94
N GLY A 82 -16.51 -22.26 -4.14
CA GLY A 82 -16.33 -23.61 -4.63
C GLY A 82 -14.91 -23.95 -5.09
N VAL A 83 -13.88 -23.38 -4.48
CA VAL A 83 -12.49 -23.62 -4.87
C VAL A 83 -12.08 -25.07 -4.58
N THR A 84 -11.14 -25.57 -5.37
CA THR A 84 -10.48 -26.85 -5.10
C THR A 84 -9.26 -26.60 -4.21
N TRP A 85 -9.17 -27.32 -3.10
CA TRP A 85 -8.05 -27.25 -2.18
C TRP A 85 -6.99 -28.31 -2.48
N VAL A 86 -5.74 -27.89 -2.53
CA VAL A 86 -4.56 -28.78 -2.44
C VAL A 86 -4.29 -29.09 -0.98
N ALA A 87 -4.35 -28.05 -0.13
CA ALA A 87 -4.25 -28.16 1.32
C ALA A 87 -5.24 -27.18 1.96
N LYS A 88 -6.10 -27.69 2.84
CA LYS A 88 -7.00 -26.85 3.63
C LYS A 88 -6.22 -26.06 4.67
N VAL A 89 -6.90 -25.03 5.23
CA VAL A 89 -6.27 -24.14 6.21
C VAL A 89 -5.77 -24.92 7.42
N GLU A 90 -4.49 -24.78 7.72
CA GLU A 90 -3.79 -25.43 8.83
C GLU A 90 -2.77 -24.47 9.46
N TYR A 91 -2.59 -24.60 10.77
CA TYR A 91 -1.52 -23.91 11.47
C TYR A 91 -0.25 -24.76 11.43
N ARG A 92 0.89 -24.14 11.09
CA ARG A 92 2.20 -24.81 11.08
C ARG A 92 3.08 -24.22 12.17
N GLU A 93 3.14 -24.91 13.31
CA GLU A 93 3.94 -24.48 14.47
C GLU A 93 5.39 -24.09 14.15
N PRO A 94 6.16 -24.86 13.37
CA PRO A 94 7.53 -24.46 13.07
C PRO A 94 7.64 -23.15 12.32
N ALA A 95 6.60 -22.79 11.54
CA ALA A 95 6.54 -21.53 10.80
C ALA A 95 5.87 -20.41 11.60
N GLY A 96 5.04 -20.74 12.60
CA GLY A 96 4.25 -19.76 13.34
C GLY A 96 3.22 -19.06 12.47
N ALA A 97 2.61 -19.78 11.53
CA ALA A 97 1.73 -19.19 10.52
C ALA A 97 0.63 -20.17 10.09
N TRP A 98 -0.50 -19.62 9.63
CA TRP A 98 -1.56 -20.37 8.98
C TRP A 98 -1.34 -20.41 7.47
N PHE A 99 -1.57 -21.56 6.88
CA PHE A 99 -1.44 -21.80 5.44
C PHE A 99 -2.68 -22.49 4.90
N ALA A 100 -3.06 -22.15 3.68
CA ALA A 100 -3.95 -22.97 2.86
C ALA A 100 -3.56 -22.80 1.39
N THR A 101 -3.71 -23.87 0.58
CA THR A 101 -3.37 -23.82 -0.83
C THR A 101 -4.56 -24.22 -1.67
N ALA A 102 -5.07 -23.31 -2.47
CA ALA A 102 -6.13 -23.51 -3.45
C ALA A 102 -5.58 -23.65 -4.86
N VAL A 103 -6.44 -24.13 -5.75
CA VAL A 103 -6.18 -24.20 -7.19
C VAL A 103 -7.02 -23.15 -7.89
N ASP A 104 -6.42 -22.31 -8.71
CA ASP A 104 -7.15 -21.38 -9.57
C ASP A 104 -7.80 -22.09 -10.77
N PRO A 105 -8.64 -21.43 -11.59
CA PRO A 105 -9.30 -22.07 -12.74
C PRO A 105 -8.35 -22.71 -13.76
N ASP A 106 -7.13 -22.18 -13.88
CA ASP A 106 -6.12 -22.68 -14.82
C ASP A 106 -5.18 -23.72 -14.21
N GLY A 107 -5.46 -24.11 -12.95
CA GLY A 107 -4.70 -25.15 -12.26
C GLY A 107 -3.47 -24.63 -11.53
N ASN A 108 -3.19 -23.32 -11.46
CA ASN A 108 -2.06 -22.80 -10.70
C ASN A 108 -2.35 -22.86 -9.20
N TYR A 109 -1.31 -23.03 -8.39
CA TYR A 109 -1.44 -23.01 -6.95
C TYR A 109 -1.38 -21.59 -6.41
N VAL A 110 -2.39 -21.27 -5.59
CA VAL A 110 -2.50 -20.01 -4.86
C VAL A 110 -2.53 -20.33 -3.37
N GLN A 111 -1.54 -19.84 -2.65
CA GLN A 111 -1.41 -20.09 -1.22
C GLN A 111 -1.76 -18.82 -0.45
N ILE A 112 -2.69 -18.91 0.49
CA ILE A 112 -2.98 -17.88 1.48
C ILE A 112 -2.16 -18.13 2.74
N ILE A 113 -1.57 -17.07 3.29
CA ILE A 113 -0.67 -17.14 4.44
C ILE A 113 -1.06 -16.04 5.44
N GLU A 114 -1.34 -16.43 6.68
CA GLU A 114 -1.44 -15.50 7.80
C GLU A 114 -0.20 -15.65 8.68
N LEU A 115 0.64 -14.62 8.74
CA LEU A 115 1.83 -14.56 9.59
C LEU A 115 1.43 -14.07 10.98
N THR A 116 1.50 -14.95 11.98
CA THR A 116 1.12 -14.63 13.36
C THR A 116 2.20 -13.83 14.09
N SER A 117 1.87 -13.31 15.27
CA SER A 117 2.85 -12.70 16.18
C SER A 117 4.01 -13.65 16.54
N GLU A 118 3.73 -14.95 16.59
CA GLU A 118 4.73 -15.99 16.86
C GLU A 118 5.75 -16.13 15.73
N TYR A 119 5.29 -16.08 14.47
CA TYR A 119 6.18 -16.02 13.30
C TYR A 119 7.17 -14.86 13.41
N TRP A 120 6.66 -13.66 13.69
CA TRP A 120 7.48 -12.46 13.79
C TRP A 120 8.44 -12.53 14.98
N ALA A 121 8.00 -13.09 16.10
CA ALA A 121 8.87 -13.31 17.26
C ALA A 121 9.98 -14.32 16.95
N ALA A 122 9.65 -15.45 16.29
CA ALA A 122 10.62 -16.46 15.88
C ALA A 122 11.61 -15.94 14.83
N ARG A 123 11.15 -15.12 13.87
CA ARG A 123 12.00 -14.47 12.88
C ARG A 123 13.00 -13.54 13.52
N ARG A 124 12.55 -12.69 14.46
CA ARG A 124 13.44 -11.79 15.23
C ARG A 124 14.48 -12.56 16.04
N ARG A 125 14.08 -13.67 16.68
CA ARG A 125 15.02 -14.53 17.43
C ARG A 125 16.08 -15.12 16.50
N ARG A 126 15.68 -15.73 15.38
CA ARG A 126 16.62 -16.29 14.39
C ARG A 126 17.58 -15.25 13.80
N ALA A 127 17.12 -14.05 13.53
CA ALA A 127 17.96 -12.95 13.05
C ALA A 127 19.03 -12.58 14.09
N ARG A 128 18.68 -12.59 15.39
CA ARG A 128 19.64 -12.36 16.49
C ARG A 128 20.64 -13.51 16.63
N GLU A 129 20.17 -14.78 16.56
CA GLU A 129 21.00 -15.98 16.70
C GLU A 129 21.94 -16.18 15.50
N ALA A 130 21.53 -15.80 14.29
CA ALA A 130 22.34 -15.90 13.08
C ALA A 130 23.52 -14.92 13.05
N GLY A 131 23.66 -14.06 14.09
CA GLY A 131 24.72 -13.05 14.08
C GLY A 131 24.70 -12.23 12.82
N ALA A 132 23.50 -11.90 12.29
CA ALA A 132 23.33 -11.06 11.12
C ALA A 132 23.74 -9.60 11.44
N SER A 133 24.92 -9.47 12.02
CA SER A 133 25.79 -8.34 11.95
C SER A 133 26.49 -8.44 10.60
N GLU A 134 25.96 -7.79 9.58
CA GLU A 134 26.84 -7.30 8.55
C GLU A 134 27.93 -6.53 9.26
N ALA A 135 29.18 -6.96 9.11
CA ALA A 135 30.31 -6.39 9.84
C ALA A 135 30.35 -4.88 9.60
N GLY A 136 29.97 -4.09 10.63
CA GLY A 136 29.90 -2.63 10.57
C GLY A 136 28.51 -2.01 10.59
N ALA A 137 27.41 -2.76 10.54
CA ALA A 137 26.08 -2.20 10.77
C ALA A 137 25.79 -2.11 12.28
N PRO A 138 25.27 -0.98 12.80
CA PRO A 138 24.82 -0.92 14.18
C PRO A 138 23.76 -2.00 14.45
N GLU A 139 23.73 -2.56 15.68
CA GLU A 139 22.65 -3.48 16.06
C GLU A 139 21.30 -2.93 15.63
N ALA A 140 20.52 -3.70 14.87
CA ALA A 140 19.20 -3.30 14.41
C ALA A 140 18.38 -2.84 15.61
N GLY A 141 18.00 -1.58 15.63
CA GLY A 141 17.26 -0.98 16.74
C GLY A 141 15.91 -1.69 16.94
N LEU A 142 15.41 -1.70 18.18
CA LEU A 142 14.13 -2.34 18.51
C LEU A 142 12.96 -1.86 17.61
N LEU A 143 13.06 -0.65 17.05
CA LEU A 143 12.07 -0.05 16.17
C LEU A 143 12.31 -0.35 14.69
N GLU A 144 13.50 -0.77 14.30
CA GLU A 144 13.84 -1.05 12.89
C GLU A 144 13.04 -2.25 12.32
N ALA A 145 12.69 -3.20 13.17
CA ALA A 145 11.82 -4.33 12.81
C ALA A 145 10.32 -4.01 12.95
N GLY A 146 9.96 -2.79 13.35
CA GLY A 146 8.60 -2.31 13.50
C GLY A 146 8.05 -1.74 12.19
N SER A 147 6.73 -1.67 12.06
CA SER A 147 6.08 -0.86 11.03
C SER A 147 5.79 0.54 11.57
N VAL A 148 6.03 1.54 10.74
CA VAL A 148 5.63 2.92 11.06
C VAL A 148 4.23 3.16 10.54
N ALA A 149 3.36 3.68 11.40
CA ALA A 149 2.03 4.11 11.01
C ALA A 149 1.85 5.58 11.41
N THR A 150 1.51 6.41 10.45
CA THR A 150 1.14 7.82 10.70
C THR A 150 -0.26 7.86 11.31
N ARG A 151 -0.41 8.67 12.37
CA ARG A 151 -1.70 8.89 13.03
C ARG A 151 -1.99 10.38 13.10
N LEU A 152 -3.15 10.78 12.58
CA LEU A 152 -3.64 12.15 12.60
C LEU A 152 -4.78 12.27 13.62
N PRO A 153 -4.75 13.27 14.51
CA PRO A 153 -5.85 13.51 15.44
C PRO A 153 -7.07 14.07 14.70
N ALA A 154 -8.25 13.65 15.11
CA ALA A 154 -9.53 14.20 14.68
C ALA A 154 -10.41 14.46 15.90
N GLN A 155 -10.95 15.66 16.03
CA GLN A 155 -11.91 16.00 17.09
C GLN A 155 -13.31 15.53 16.75
N ASP A 156 -13.59 15.34 15.45
CA ASP A 156 -14.83 14.83 14.91
C ASP A 156 -14.54 13.90 13.74
N LEU A 157 -14.59 12.59 14.01
CA LEU A 157 -14.31 11.56 12.99
C LEU A 157 -15.37 11.53 11.87
N VAL A 158 -16.61 11.98 12.11
CA VAL A 158 -17.64 12.05 11.08
C VAL A 158 -17.33 13.17 10.10
N ARG A 159 -16.97 14.35 10.60
CA ARG A 159 -16.53 15.49 9.80
C ARG A 159 -15.26 15.16 9.02
N ALA A 160 -14.26 14.58 9.69
CA ALA A 160 -13.03 14.15 9.06
C ALA A 160 -13.30 13.14 7.93
N ARG A 161 -14.04 12.07 8.20
CA ARG A 161 -14.41 11.07 7.18
C ARG A 161 -15.06 11.71 5.96
N ARG A 162 -15.96 12.67 6.16
CA ARG A 162 -16.62 13.37 5.06
C ARG A 162 -15.61 14.19 4.25
N PHE A 163 -14.72 14.95 4.92
CA PHE A 163 -13.67 15.72 4.26
C PHE A 163 -12.78 14.85 3.38
N TYR A 164 -12.25 13.75 3.93
CA TYR A 164 -11.37 12.85 3.19
C TYR A 164 -12.09 12.19 2.00
N ALA A 165 -13.37 11.83 2.15
CA ALA A 165 -14.14 11.25 1.06
C ALA A 165 -14.50 12.27 -0.04
N GLU A 166 -15.02 13.44 0.34
CA GLU A 166 -15.55 14.42 -0.62
C GLU A 166 -14.45 15.28 -1.24
N LYS A 167 -13.44 15.67 -0.45
CA LYS A 167 -12.37 16.56 -0.90
C LYS A 167 -11.17 15.80 -1.47
N LEU A 168 -10.71 14.75 -0.80
CA LEU A 168 -9.51 14.02 -1.20
C LEU A 168 -9.81 12.74 -1.99
N GLY A 169 -11.08 12.31 -2.08
CA GLY A 169 -11.45 11.07 -2.76
C GLY A 169 -11.06 9.80 -1.99
N LEU A 170 -10.63 9.92 -0.73
CA LEU A 170 -10.14 8.82 0.08
C LEU A 170 -11.24 8.23 0.95
N ARG A 171 -11.43 6.92 0.87
CA ARG A 171 -12.37 6.18 1.72
C ARG A 171 -11.59 5.30 2.69
N PRO A 172 -12.01 5.21 3.98
CA PRO A 172 -11.33 4.34 4.91
C PRO A 172 -11.51 2.87 4.51
N VAL A 173 -10.42 2.12 4.55
CA VAL A 173 -10.41 0.66 4.35
C VAL A 173 -10.82 -0.08 5.61
N GLU A 174 -10.73 0.58 6.77
CA GLU A 174 -11.15 0.03 8.05
C GLU A 174 -11.78 1.14 8.92
N THR A 175 -12.87 0.80 9.59
CA THR A 175 -13.55 1.69 10.55
C THR A 175 -13.71 0.95 11.87
N ARG A 176 -13.20 1.54 12.95
CA ARG A 176 -13.38 1.06 14.33
C ARG A 176 -13.92 2.18 15.22
N PRO A 177 -14.48 1.86 16.39
CA PRO A 177 -14.74 2.87 17.39
C PRO A 177 -13.45 3.66 17.68
N GLY A 178 -13.51 4.98 17.54
CA GLY A 178 -12.37 5.87 17.77
C GLY A 178 -11.32 5.95 16.66
N GLY A 179 -11.50 5.32 15.48
CA GLY A 179 -10.50 5.41 14.41
C GLY A 179 -10.94 4.99 13.01
N LEU A 180 -10.28 5.57 12.02
CA LEU A 180 -10.45 5.30 10.60
C LEU A 180 -9.06 5.01 10.00
N ARG A 181 -8.88 3.89 9.28
CA ARG A 181 -7.65 3.58 8.57
C ARG A 181 -7.83 3.82 7.07
N TYR A 182 -6.88 4.49 6.49
CA TYR A 182 -6.79 4.77 5.06
C TYR A 182 -5.56 4.09 4.47
N GLU A 183 -5.65 3.70 3.22
CA GLU A 183 -4.57 3.09 2.46
C GLU A 183 -4.46 3.77 1.10
N CYS A 184 -3.24 4.03 0.66
CA CYS A 184 -2.91 4.64 -0.62
C CYS A 184 -2.46 3.59 -1.63
N GLY A 185 -2.40 3.96 -2.91
CA GLY A 185 -2.17 3.02 -4.01
C GLY A 185 -0.83 2.27 -3.99
N ASP A 186 0.15 2.72 -3.21
CA ASP A 186 1.46 2.08 -3.03
C ASP A 186 1.53 1.17 -1.77
N GLY A 187 0.38 0.97 -1.08
CA GLY A 187 0.31 0.23 0.17
C GLY A 187 0.71 1.04 1.40
N SER A 188 1.11 2.30 1.24
CA SER A 188 1.27 3.21 2.36
C SER A 188 -0.09 3.60 2.95
N GLY A 189 -0.11 4.03 4.21
CA GLY A 189 -1.37 4.38 4.84
C GLY A 189 -1.21 5.25 6.07
N PHE A 190 -2.35 5.76 6.53
CA PHE A 190 -2.43 6.54 7.76
C PHE A 190 -3.76 6.25 8.48
N ALA A 191 -3.84 6.65 9.73
CA ALA A 191 -5.07 6.53 10.51
C ALA A 191 -5.51 7.90 11.05
N LEU A 192 -6.81 8.16 11.01
CA LEU A 192 -7.43 9.20 11.81
C LEU A 192 -7.89 8.56 13.12
N PHE A 193 -7.64 9.21 14.24
CA PHE A 193 -8.11 8.72 15.54
C PHE A 193 -8.80 9.85 16.31
N GLU A 194 -9.81 9.47 17.07
CA GLU A 194 -10.54 10.41 17.93
C GLU A 194 -9.60 10.98 18.99
N SER A 195 -9.54 12.30 19.07
CA SER A 195 -8.65 13.01 19.99
C SER A 195 -9.24 14.34 20.42
N THR A 196 -9.10 14.66 21.68
CA THR A 196 -9.40 16.01 22.21
C THR A 196 -8.29 17.01 21.92
N GLY A 197 -7.09 16.52 21.55
CA GLY A 197 -5.94 17.35 21.20
C GLY A 197 -6.12 17.97 19.81
N ARG A 198 -5.74 19.25 19.68
CA ARG A 198 -5.67 19.93 18.38
C ARG A 198 -4.30 19.71 17.75
N PRO A 199 -4.21 19.55 16.42
CA PRO A 199 -2.91 19.56 15.74
C PRO A 199 -2.28 20.95 15.88
N SER A 200 -0.95 21.04 15.91
CA SER A 200 -0.24 22.34 15.90
C SER A 200 -0.51 23.11 14.60
N GLY A 201 -0.67 22.36 13.50
CA GLY A 201 -0.86 22.92 12.17
C GLY A 201 0.35 23.68 11.61
N GLU A 202 1.49 23.62 12.29
CA GLU A 202 2.69 24.40 11.95
C GLU A 202 3.70 23.61 11.11
N HIS A 203 3.50 22.32 10.95
CA HIS A 203 4.34 21.44 10.14
C HIS A 203 3.50 20.40 9.40
N THR A 204 3.98 19.94 8.27
CA THR A 204 3.34 18.89 7.48
C THR A 204 3.34 17.57 8.24
N GLN A 205 2.17 17.01 8.48
CA GLN A 205 1.98 15.77 9.22
C GLN A 205 1.91 14.55 8.29
N VAL A 206 1.35 14.74 7.09
CA VAL A 206 1.30 13.74 6.02
C VAL A 206 1.51 14.43 4.69
N GLY A 207 2.32 13.83 3.82
CA GLY A 207 2.52 14.27 2.45
C GLY A 207 2.26 13.13 1.47
N TRP A 208 1.59 13.42 0.36
CA TRP A 208 1.44 12.50 -0.77
C TRP A 208 2.45 12.86 -1.85
N LYS A 209 3.18 11.85 -2.33
CA LYS A 209 3.96 11.99 -3.55
C LYS A 209 3.03 11.82 -4.75
N VAL A 210 3.10 12.77 -5.68
CA VAL A 210 2.29 12.78 -6.89
C VAL A 210 3.17 12.96 -8.13
N ASP A 211 2.70 12.52 -9.28
CA ASP A 211 3.44 12.63 -10.54
C ASP A 211 3.18 13.96 -11.26
N ASP A 212 2.00 14.56 -11.03
CA ASP A 212 1.58 15.85 -11.60
C ASP A 212 0.90 16.69 -10.52
N ILE A 213 1.67 17.59 -9.90
CA ILE A 213 1.17 18.45 -8.82
C ILE A 213 0.15 19.49 -9.32
N GLU A 214 0.29 19.98 -10.53
CA GLU A 214 -0.61 20.99 -11.10
C GLU A 214 -2.00 20.39 -11.30
N ALA A 215 -2.08 19.19 -11.89
CA ALA A 215 -3.34 18.48 -12.07
C ALA A 215 -4.00 18.16 -10.72
N VAL A 216 -3.23 17.68 -9.74
CA VAL A 216 -3.75 17.36 -8.40
C VAL A 216 -4.22 18.60 -7.67
N VAL A 217 -3.47 19.69 -7.69
CA VAL A 217 -3.87 20.96 -7.06
C VAL A 217 -5.14 21.52 -7.71
N ALA A 218 -5.22 21.49 -9.04
CA ALA A 218 -6.42 21.94 -9.77
C ALA A 218 -7.66 21.10 -9.41
N GLU A 219 -7.51 19.78 -9.34
CA GLU A 219 -8.60 18.86 -8.97
C GLU A 219 -9.07 19.09 -7.52
N LEU A 220 -8.14 19.17 -6.57
CA LEU A 220 -8.46 19.39 -5.16
C LEU A 220 -9.12 20.77 -4.95
N ARG A 221 -8.68 21.82 -5.65
CA ARG A 221 -9.35 23.12 -5.66
C ARG A 221 -10.77 23.03 -6.22
N GLY A 222 -10.96 22.29 -7.30
CA GLY A 222 -12.29 22.03 -7.86
C GLY A 222 -13.24 21.37 -6.86
N ARG A 223 -12.70 20.57 -5.94
CA ARG A 223 -13.43 19.97 -4.82
C ARG A 223 -13.53 20.89 -3.59
N GLY A 224 -13.01 22.12 -3.68
CA GLY A 224 -13.06 23.13 -2.62
C GLY A 224 -12.03 22.90 -1.50
N VAL A 225 -10.87 22.35 -1.80
CA VAL A 225 -9.70 22.41 -0.93
C VAL A 225 -9.05 23.79 -1.09
N VAL A 226 -8.71 24.41 0.04
CA VAL A 226 -7.98 25.69 0.09
C VAL A 226 -6.53 25.39 0.37
N PHE A 227 -5.66 25.78 -0.55
CA PHE A 227 -4.21 25.64 -0.37
C PHE A 227 -3.65 26.85 0.39
N GLU A 228 -2.64 26.59 1.20
CA GLU A 228 -1.93 27.61 1.96
C GLU A 228 -1.05 28.44 1.02
N ASP A 229 -1.06 29.76 1.23
CA ASP A 229 -0.08 30.65 0.63
C ASP A 229 1.06 30.87 1.61
N VAL A 230 2.27 30.56 1.18
CA VAL A 230 3.50 30.68 1.99
C VAL A 230 4.41 31.72 1.36
N ASP A 231 4.87 32.68 2.15
CA ASP A 231 5.87 33.67 1.74
C ASP A 231 6.82 33.92 2.91
N VAL A 232 7.82 33.05 3.03
CA VAL A 232 8.87 33.14 4.05
C VAL A 232 10.26 33.04 3.39
N ALA A 233 11.29 33.40 4.10
CA ALA A 233 12.66 33.34 3.59
C ALA A 233 13.01 31.90 3.12
N GLY A 234 13.26 31.75 1.83
CA GLY A 234 13.63 30.49 1.21
C GLY A 234 12.45 29.59 0.80
N LEU A 235 11.20 30.03 1.02
CA LEU A 235 10.00 29.28 0.62
C LEU A 235 8.87 30.21 0.23
N ARG A 236 8.49 30.21 -1.04
CA ARG A 236 7.39 31.02 -1.55
C ARG A 236 6.52 30.19 -2.49
N THR A 237 5.20 30.28 -2.30
CA THR A 237 4.23 29.69 -3.23
C THR A 237 3.88 30.68 -4.33
N VAL A 238 3.69 30.15 -5.53
CA VAL A 238 3.04 30.82 -6.66
C VAL A 238 1.86 29.95 -7.05
N ASP A 239 0.67 30.50 -7.03
CA ASP A 239 -0.56 29.73 -7.23
C ASP A 239 -0.64 28.49 -6.31
N GLY A 240 -0.26 28.67 -5.03
CA GLY A 240 -0.28 27.63 -4.00
C GLY A 240 0.78 26.54 -4.14
N ILE A 241 1.67 26.61 -5.12
CA ILE A 241 2.76 25.66 -5.35
C ILE A 241 4.10 26.36 -5.11
N ALA A 242 4.98 25.75 -4.33
CA ALA A 242 6.35 26.19 -4.11
C ALA A 242 7.35 25.27 -4.79
N GLU A 243 8.49 25.84 -5.22
CA GLU A 243 9.67 25.11 -5.60
C GLU A 243 10.61 25.03 -4.39
N VAL A 244 10.94 23.81 -3.97
CA VAL A 244 11.78 23.53 -2.81
C VAL A 244 13.09 22.93 -3.30
N ALA A 245 14.20 23.57 -2.95
CA ALA A 245 15.53 23.04 -3.24
C ALA A 245 15.83 21.87 -2.32
N GLY A 246 16.29 20.76 -2.91
CA GLY A 246 16.45 19.52 -2.18
C GLY A 246 15.09 18.81 -2.01
N ASN A 247 15.14 17.53 -1.75
CA ASN A 247 13.94 16.72 -1.73
C ASN A 247 14.01 15.84 -0.49
N TYR A 248 13.26 16.16 0.53
CA TYR A 248 13.27 15.45 1.82
C TYR A 248 11.93 14.75 2.07
N PRO A 249 11.96 13.51 2.43
CA PRO A 249 12.98 12.45 2.42
C PRO A 249 12.94 11.67 1.11
N SER A 250 13.16 12.33 0.02
CA SER A 250 12.82 11.78 -1.26
C SER A 250 13.87 10.90 -1.87
N ALA A 251 13.40 10.09 -2.75
CA ALA A 251 14.18 9.23 -3.58
C ALA A 251 14.74 9.99 -4.80
N GLY A 252 15.83 10.75 -4.62
CA GLY A 252 16.71 11.09 -5.72
C GLY A 252 16.28 12.19 -6.70
N GLY A 253 15.51 13.19 -6.24
CA GLY A 253 15.23 14.40 -7.01
C GLY A 253 16.29 15.50 -6.82
N ALA A 254 16.38 16.45 -7.75
CA ALA A 254 17.15 17.68 -7.60
C ALA A 254 16.41 18.75 -6.79
N GLY A 255 15.09 18.61 -6.67
CA GLY A 255 14.20 19.47 -5.94
C GLY A 255 12.81 18.87 -5.82
N GLU A 256 11.90 19.61 -5.24
CA GLU A 256 10.49 19.24 -5.09
C GLU A 256 9.61 20.43 -5.41
N ARG A 257 8.50 20.18 -6.07
CA ARG A 257 7.38 21.11 -6.15
C ARG A 257 6.36 20.67 -5.12
N ALA A 258 5.96 21.57 -4.23
CA ALA A 258 5.12 21.22 -3.09
C ALA A 258 3.96 22.20 -2.88
N ALA A 259 2.83 21.70 -2.38
CA ALA A 259 1.68 22.51 -2.00
C ALA A 259 1.08 21.97 -0.70
N TRP A 260 0.53 22.86 0.11
CA TRP A 260 0.01 22.52 1.44
C TRP A 260 -1.43 22.98 1.61
N PHE A 261 -2.17 22.22 2.40
CA PHE A 261 -3.56 22.51 2.76
C PHE A 261 -3.89 21.92 4.13
N ARG A 262 -5.01 22.36 4.71
CA ARG A 262 -5.49 21.79 5.97
C ARG A 262 -6.68 20.89 5.75
N ASP A 263 -6.73 19.81 6.52
CA ASP A 263 -7.96 19.02 6.62
C ASP A 263 -9.01 19.71 7.50
N SER A 264 -10.17 19.08 7.66
CA SER A 264 -11.27 19.59 8.49
C SER A 264 -10.95 19.69 9.98
N GLU A 265 -9.88 19.05 10.42
CA GLU A 265 -9.43 19.02 11.82
C GLU A 265 -8.27 19.98 12.09
N GLY A 266 -7.74 20.62 11.03
CA GLY A 266 -6.62 21.55 11.09
C GLY A 266 -5.25 20.89 10.93
N ASN A 267 -5.18 19.59 10.60
CA ASN A 267 -3.92 18.94 10.27
C ASN A 267 -3.34 19.56 9.00
N LEU A 268 -2.06 19.94 9.02
CA LEU A 268 -1.36 20.43 7.85
C LEU A 268 -0.90 19.23 7.00
N LEU A 269 -1.40 19.18 5.79
CA LEU A 269 -1.17 18.14 4.81
C LEU A 269 -0.44 18.73 3.60
N GLY A 270 0.27 17.88 2.85
CA GLY A 270 0.99 18.32 1.66
C GLY A 270 0.88 17.36 0.49
N VAL A 271 1.07 17.88 -0.69
CA VAL A 271 1.34 17.11 -1.91
C VAL A 271 2.67 17.57 -2.49
N GLY A 272 3.47 16.63 -2.99
CA GLY A 272 4.79 16.92 -3.51
C GLY A 272 5.10 16.13 -4.78
N GLN A 273 5.72 16.79 -5.74
CA GLN A 273 6.23 16.20 -6.97
C GLN A 273 7.74 16.35 -7.01
N ALA A 274 8.45 15.22 -7.17
CA ALA A 274 9.90 15.26 -7.31
C ALA A 274 10.31 15.92 -8.63
N VAL A 275 11.30 16.81 -8.59
CA VAL A 275 11.94 17.38 -9.77
C VAL A 275 13.14 16.51 -10.12
N PRO A 276 13.18 15.86 -11.31
CA PRO A 276 14.31 15.05 -11.71
C PRO A 276 15.59 15.89 -11.82
N PRO A 277 16.79 15.32 -11.57
CA PRO A 277 18.03 16.02 -11.85
C PRO A 277 18.16 16.29 -13.36
N GLU A 278 18.68 17.47 -13.71
CA GLU A 278 18.98 17.78 -15.11
C GLU A 278 19.90 16.70 -15.69
N ARG A 279 19.52 16.13 -16.83
CA ARG A 279 20.41 15.23 -17.56
C ARG A 279 21.60 16.07 -18.05
N ARG A 280 22.77 15.85 -17.47
CA ARG A 280 23.99 16.40 -18.05
C ARG A 280 24.14 15.80 -19.46
N SER A 281 23.97 16.66 -20.45
CA SER A 281 24.27 16.39 -21.88
C SER A 281 25.74 16.16 -22.09
#